data_2c206557d88f859415657e5b8ab96c30
#
_entry.id   2c206557d88f859415657e5b8ab96c30
#
_cell.length_a   1.000
_cell.length_b   1.000
_cell.length_c   1.000
_cell.angle_alpha   90.00
_cell.angle_beta   90.00
_cell.angle_gamma   90.00
#
_symmetry.space_group_name_H-M   'P 1'
#
loop_
_entity.id
_entity.type
_entity.pdbx_description
1 polymer ?
#
loop_
_entity_poly.entity_id
_entity_poly.type
_entity_poly.pdbx_seq_one_letter_code
_entity_poly.pdbx_strand_id
1 'polypeptide(L)'
;MGWCVFLIFLGAIVSVSCQNCRGEEPREKKCENVCDNGVCKIRAALLLPKNTTYDANLPVVEPVLELALLSDAVREAFPSWIRFEWLTYDVTDCDAAYAVISAIDAYNDCAHVFFGPSCDYALASVARITKFLRNTGTPLVTTGGFSFDFVRPKKTCQDEYYMMVRAGPLGFKDIAYFIIDVMRHYNWRQLLLINEPDAQEQVAGKSTCHLMMKTFANYLKIEDIIYTPWDTTSDGGLNYTENLKFYLGYKYTSK
;
A
#
# COMPACT_ATOMS: atom_id res chain seq x y z
N MET A 1 2.67 5.88 -30.23
CA MET A 1 3.63 5.41 -29.22
C MET A 1 3.85 6.54 -28.23
N GLY A 2 3.11 6.51 -27.12
CA GLY A 2 3.20 7.52 -26.07
C GLY A 2 4.35 7.18 -25.14
N TRP A 3 5.22 8.12 -24.87
CA TRP A 3 6.29 7.99 -23.87
C TRP A 3 5.75 8.53 -22.55
N CYS A 4 5.66 7.68 -21.54
CA CYS A 4 5.41 8.14 -20.17
C CYS A 4 6.76 8.39 -19.50
N VAL A 5 7.02 9.63 -19.11
CA VAL A 5 8.19 9.98 -18.30
C VAL A 5 7.78 9.81 -16.85
N PHE A 6 8.29 8.78 -16.18
CA PHE A 6 8.19 8.65 -14.74
C PHE A 6 9.31 9.46 -14.09
N LEU A 7 8.92 10.25 -13.11
CA LEU A 7 9.80 11.11 -12.34
C LEU A 7 10.84 10.31 -11.57
N ILE A 8 12.04 10.76 -11.67
CA ILE A 8 13.27 10.15 -11.19
C ILE A 8 13.41 10.38 -9.68
N PHE A 9 13.52 9.32 -8.92
CA PHE A 9 14.27 9.34 -7.68
C PHE A 9 15.66 8.75 -7.95
N LEU A 10 16.72 9.56 -7.71
CA LEU A 10 18.12 9.20 -7.81
C LEU A 10 18.67 8.86 -9.23
N GLY A 11 18.84 9.87 -10.06
CA GLY A 11 19.90 9.89 -11.09
C GLY A 11 19.82 8.89 -12.27
N ALA A 12 18.77 8.11 -12.38
CA ALA A 12 18.59 7.20 -13.52
C ALA A 12 17.29 7.52 -14.26
N ILE A 13 17.39 7.88 -15.53
CA ILE A 13 16.24 8.02 -16.42
C ILE A 13 15.77 6.62 -16.78
N VAL A 14 14.73 6.14 -16.09
CA VAL A 14 14.03 4.92 -16.50
C VAL A 14 12.91 5.34 -17.44
N SER A 15 13.13 5.15 -18.74
CA SER A 15 12.05 5.26 -19.72
C SER A 15 11.15 4.04 -19.58
N VAL A 16 10.00 4.21 -18.89
CA VAL A 16 8.99 3.17 -18.82
C VAL A 16 8.10 3.31 -20.05
N SER A 17 8.06 2.27 -20.88
CA SER A 17 7.06 2.17 -21.94
C SER A 17 5.70 1.99 -21.29
N CYS A 18 4.86 3.02 -21.29
CA CYS A 18 3.50 2.92 -20.80
C CYS A 18 2.66 2.08 -21.76
N GLN A 19 2.26 0.91 -21.29
CA GLN A 19 1.38 0.02 -22.02
C GLN A 19 -0.08 0.37 -21.70
N ASN A 20 -0.91 0.51 -22.75
CA ASN A 20 -2.35 0.68 -22.54
C ASN A 20 -2.96 -0.64 -22.08
N CYS A 21 -3.26 -0.74 -20.79
CA CYS A 21 -3.83 -1.93 -20.18
C CYS A 21 -5.30 -2.17 -20.53
N ARG A 22 -6.00 -1.15 -21.02
CA ARG A 22 -7.43 -1.23 -21.34
C ARG A 22 -7.70 -1.80 -22.72
N GLY A 23 -6.73 -1.69 -23.65
CA GLY A 23 -6.86 -2.18 -25.02
C GLY A 23 -7.85 -1.41 -25.93
N GLU A 24 -8.48 -0.37 -25.41
CA GLU A 24 -9.44 0.46 -26.14
C GLU A 24 -8.85 1.84 -26.46
N GLU A 25 -9.37 2.50 -27.50
CA GLU A 25 -9.03 3.89 -27.78
C GLU A 25 -9.48 4.84 -26.66
N PRO A 26 -8.78 5.96 -26.46
CA PRO A 26 -9.08 6.91 -25.39
C PRO A 26 -10.47 7.48 -25.52
N ARG A 27 -11.30 7.32 -24.49
CA ARG A 27 -12.66 7.89 -24.48
C ARG A 27 -12.71 9.38 -24.13
N GLU A 28 -11.65 9.98 -23.58
CA GLU A 28 -11.75 11.35 -23.07
C GLU A 28 -10.52 12.22 -23.32
N LYS A 29 -10.78 13.33 -24.00
CA LYS A 29 -9.86 14.47 -24.16
C LYS A 29 -9.90 15.48 -23.00
N LYS A 30 -10.78 15.30 -22.02
CA LYS A 30 -11.12 16.29 -20.99
C LYS A 30 -9.95 16.70 -20.08
N CYS A 31 -8.94 15.83 -19.92
CA CYS A 31 -7.83 16.03 -18.99
C CYS A 31 -6.46 16.20 -19.68
N GLU A 32 -6.43 16.50 -20.97
CA GLU A 32 -5.17 16.51 -21.74
C GLU A 32 -4.30 17.76 -21.52
N ASN A 33 -4.89 18.89 -21.12
CA ASN A 33 -4.15 20.14 -20.95
C ASN A 33 -3.52 20.23 -19.56
N VAL A 34 -2.39 19.56 -19.38
CA VAL A 34 -1.59 19.62 -18.14
C VAL A 34 -0.80 20.92 -18.06
N CYS A 35 -0.43 21.50 -19.21
CA CYS A 35 0.41 22.67 -19.30
C CYS A 35 -0.37 23.85 -19.91
N ASP A 36 -0.31 25.00 -19.23
CA ASP A 36 -0.83 26.30 -19.70
C ASP A 36 0.22 27.39 -19.49
N ASN A 37 0.42 28.23 -20.51
CA ASN A 37 1.37 29.35 -20.48
C ASN A 37 2.79 28.96 -19.97
N GLY A 38 3.29 27.80 -20.35
CA GLY A 38 4.61 27.31 -19.95
C GLY A 38 4.71 26.75 -18.52
N VAL A 39 3.60 26.65 -17.81
CA VAL A 39 3.53 26.01 -16.49
C VAL A 39 2.67 24.75 -16.57
N CYS A 40 3.20 23.63 -16.13
CA CYS A 40 2.49 22.35 -16.07
C CYS A 40 2.03 22.05 -14.64
N LYS A 41 0.71 21.89 -14.46
CA LYS A 41 0.11 21.56 -13.16
C LYS A 41 -0.13 20.06 -13.07
N ILE A 42 0.59 19.39 -12.18
CA ILE A 42 0.36 18.00 -11.85
C ILE A 42 -0.63 17.92 -10.69
N ARG A 43 -1.84 17.47 -10.96
CA ARG A 43 -2.85 17.21 -9.92
C ARG A 43 -2.55 15.88 -9.25
N ALA A 44 -2.24 15.96 -7.98
CA ALA A 44 -1.92 14.81 -7.14
C ALA A 44 -3.04 14.58 -6.12
N ALA A 45 -3.73 13.47 -6.23
CA ALA A 45 -4.83 13.13 -5.31
C ALA A 45 -4.31 12.43 -4.07
N LEU A 46 -4.63 12.94 -2.90
CA LEU A 46 -4.37 12.30 -1.61
C LEU A 46 -5.59 11.49 -1.21
N LEU A 47 -5.44 10.16 -1.21
CA LEU A 47 -6.48 9.19 -0.84
C LEU A 47 -6.20 8.68 0.57
N LEU A 48 -6.58 9.43 1.58
CA LEU A 48 -6.30 9.13 3.00
C LEU A 48 -7.52 9.43 3.87
N PRO A 49 -7.68 8.76 5.02
CA PRO A 49 -8.76 9.07 5.95
C PRO A 49 -8.56 10.46 6.57
N LYS A 50 -9.67 11.18 6.81
CA LYS A 50 -9.68 12.40 7.63
C LYS A 50 -9.60 12.12 9.12
N ASN A 51 -10.05 10.93 9.53
CA ASN A 51 -10.06 10.54 10.93
C ASN A 51 -8.63 10.45 11.47
N THR A 52 -8.33 11.26 12.47
CA THR A 52 -7.01 11.42 13.08
C THR A 52 -6.59 10.23 13.96
N THR A 53 -7.46 9.26 14.19
CA THR A 53 -7.08 8.01 14.87
C THR A 53 -6.19 7.12 14.01
N TYR A 54 -6.24 7.27 12.69
CA TYR A 54 -5.36 6.55 11.78
C TYR A 54 -3.96 7.17 11.77
N ASP A 55 -2.93 6.33 11.74
CA ASP A 55 -1.53 6.78 11.68
C ASP A 55 -1.24 7.64 10.46
N ALA A 56 -1.74 7.23 9.28
CA ALA A 56 -1.64 7.98 8.05
C ALA A 56 -3.00 8.63 7.70
N ASN A 57 -3.18 9.87 8.12
CA ASN A 57 -4.41 10.65 7.91
C ASN A 57 -4.12 11.97 7.17
N LEU A 58 -5.14 12.56 6.54
CA LEU A 58 -5.00 13.80 5.78
C LEU A 58 -4.43 14.96 6.62
N PRO A 59 -4.93 15.26 7.83
CA PRO A 59 -4.40 16.36 8.65
C PRO A 59 -2.90 16.29 8.98
N VAL A 60 -2.33 15.08 9.01
CA VAL A 60 -0.90 14.87 9.29
C VAL A 60 -0.08 14.86 8.01
N VAL A 61 -0.56 14.20 6.96
CA VAL A 61 0.22 13.95 5.75
C VAL A 61 0.26 15.19 4.82
N GLU A 62 -0.84 15.91 4.68
CA GLU A 62 -0.94 17.06 3.77
C GLU A 62 0.12 18.14 4.09
N PRO A 63 0.28 18.62 5.35
CA PRO A 63 1.32 19.59 5.68
C PRO A 63 2.75 19.09 5.42
N VAL A 64 2.99 17.79 5.60
CA VAL A 64 4.31 17.19 5.33
C VAL A 64 4.62 17.22 3.84
N LEU A 65 3.63 16.96 2.99
CA LEU A 65 3.82 17.03 1.54
C LEU A 65 4.04 18.47 1.07
N GLU A 66 3.36 19.45 1.65
CA GLU A 66 3.61 20.87 1.38
C GLU A 66 5.05 21.27 1.75
N LEU A 67 5.52 20.84 2.92
CA LEU A 67 6.90 21.05 3.33
C LEU A 67 7.91 20.36 2.41
N ALA A 68 7.59 19.16 1.93
CA ALA A 68 8.45 18.42 1.00
C ALA A 68 8.63 19.18 -0.33
N LEU A 69 7.60 19.86 -0.83
CA LEU A 69 7.69 20.68 -2.04
C LEU A 69 8.63 21.89 -1.87
N LEU A 70 8.89 22.32 -0.66
CA LEU A 70 9.82 23.40 -0.34
C LEU A 70 11.26 22.93 -0.18
N SER A 71 11.49 21.61 -0.12
CA SER A 71 12.82 21.04 0.03
C SER A 71 13.69 21.24 -1.21
N ASP A 72 14.99 21.39 -1.01
CA ASP A 72 15.96 21.54 -2.11
C ASP A 72 15.96 20.29 -3.00
N ALA A 73 15.83 19.10 -2.41
CA ALA A 73 15.77 17.83 -3.16
C ALA A 73 14.62 17.80 -4.18
N VAL A 74 13.44 18.32 -3.82
CA VAL A 74 12.30 18.38 -4.75
C VAL A 74 12.51 19.49 -5.79
N ARG A 75 13.06 20.64 -5.37
CA ARG A 75 13.34 21.76 -6.29
C ARG A 75 14.41 21.41 -7.32
N GLU A 76 15.39 20.60 -6.97
CA GLU A 76 16.41 20.10 -7.88
C GLU A 76 15.87 19.01 -8.81
N ALA A 77 14.96 18.15 -8.30
CA ALA A 77 14.38 17.06 -9.07
C ALA A 77 13.35 17.53 -10.10
N PHE A 78 12.62 18.63 -9.82
CA PHE A 78 11.56 19.12 -10.69
C PHE A 78 11.89 20.51 -11.25
N PRO A 79 11.81 20.68 -12.58
CA PRO A 79 11.95 22.00 -13.19
C PRO A 79 10.92 23.00 -12.65
N SER A 80 11.26 24.28 -12.61
CA SER A 80 10.42 25.35 -12.05
C SER A 80 9.07 25.55 -12.78
N TRP A 81 8.94 25.01 -13.98
CA TRP A 81 7.69 25.01 -14.74
C TRP A 81 6.73 23.88 -14.35
N ILE A 82 7.13 22.92 -13.49
CA ILE A 82 6.25 21.90 -12.92
C ILE A 82 5.74 22.38 -11.56
N ARG A 83 4.44 22.32 -11.36
CA ARG A 83 3.78 22.61 -10.08
C ARG A 83 2.84 21.49 -9.70
N PHE A 84 2.83 21.15 -8.43
CA PHE A 84 1.87 20.20 -7.86
C PHE A 84 0.66 20.93 -7.31
N GLU A 85 -0.52 20.40 -7.59
CA GLU A 85 -1.80 20.81 -7.04
C GLU A 85 -2.38 19.61 -6.28
N TRP A 86 -2.55 19.74 -4.96
CA TRP A 86 -3.10 18.67 -4.13
C TRP A 86 -4.62 18.67 -4.20
N LEU A 87 -5.20 17.49 -4.44
CA LEU A 87 -6.61 17.19 -4.34
C LEU A 87 -6.81 16.20 -3.21
N THR A 88 -7.60 16.54 -2.19
CA THR A 88 -7.78 15.69 -1.01
C THR A 88 -9.11 14.96 -1.05
N TYR A 89 -9.07 13.65 -0.84
CA TYR A 89 -10.25 12.78 -0.81
C TYR A 89 -10.23 11.93 0.46
N ASP A 90 -11.36 11.95 1.18
CA ASP A 90 -11.51 11.18 2.40
C ASP A 90 -11.79 9.71 2.10
N VAL A 91 -10.86 8.85 2.46
CA VAL A 91 -11.07 7.40 2.47
C VAL A 91 -11.64 7.02 3.84
N THR A 92 -12.92 7.29 4.02
CA THR A 92 -13.63 7.07 5.29
C THR A 92 -13.32 5.69 5.85
N ASP A 93 -12.86 5.65 7.09
CA ASP A 93 -12.55 4.43 7.87
C ASP A 93 -11.61 3.43 7.16
N CYS A 94 -10.76 3.89 6.26
CA CYS A 94 -9.92 3.02 5.44
C CYS A 94 -10.72 1.93 4.72
N ASP A 95 -11.98 2.19 4.43
CA ASP A 95 -12.86 1.23 3.75
C ASP A 95 -12.56 1.14 2.25
N ALA A 96 -12.58 -0.07 1.72
CA ALA A 96 -12.23 -0.33 0.33
C ALA A 96 -13.22 0.28 -0.68
N ALA A 97 -14.50 0.35 -0.35
CA ALA A 97 -15.52 0.92 -1.23
C ALA A 97 -15.36 2.44 -1.30
N TYR A 98 -15.20 3.11 -0.15
CA TYR A 98 -14.93 4.54 -0.12
C TYR A 98 -13.61 4.90 -0.84
N ALA A 99 -12.57 4.08 -0.68
CA ALA A 99 -11.31 4.28 -1.38
C ALA A 99 -11.47 4.21 -2.92
N VAL A 100 -12.26 3.26 -3.42
CA VAL A 100 -12.54 3.14 -4.85
C VAL A 100 -13.37 4.34 -5.36
N ILE A 101 -14.38 4.76 -4.60
CA ILE A 101 -15.20 5.95 -4.95
C ILE A 101 -14.30 7.18 -5.02
N SER A 102 -13.49 7.42 -3.98
CA SER A 102 -12.53 8.53 -3.94
C SER A 102 -11.54 8.51 -5.11
N ALA A 103 -11.07 7.33 -5.51
CA ALA A 103 -10.17 7.19 -6.66
C ALA A 103 -10.89 7.51 -8.00
N ILE A 104 -12.18 7.16 -8.13
CA ILE A 104 -12.98 7.50 -9.31
C ILE A 104 -13.26 9.00 -9.35
N ASP A 105 -13.60 9.62 -8.22
CA ASP A 105 -13.81 11.06 -8.12
C ASP A 105 -12.52 11.82 -8.48
N ALA A 106 -11.39 11.41 -7.92
CA ALA A 106 -10.08 11.96 -8.27
C ALA A 106 -9.75 11.81 -9.76
N TYR A 107 -10.10 10.68 -10.37
CA TYR A 107 -9.96 10.48 -11.81
C TYR A 107 -10.83 11.46 -12.61
N ASN A 108 -12.07 11.68 -12.20
CA ASN A 108 -12.99 12.61 -12.83
C ASN A 108 -12.51 14.08 -12.69
N ASP A 109 -11.85 14.41 -11.60
CA ASP A 109 -11.22 15.71 -11.34
C ASP A 109 -9.84 15.85 -11.99
N CYS A 110 -9.49 14.91 -12.87
CA CYS A 110 -8.26 14.92 -13.65
C CYS A 110 -6.97 14.75 -12.80
N ALA A 111 -7.01 14.04 -11.70
CA ALA A 111 -5.79 13.68 -10.98
C ALA A 111 -4.83 12.88 -11.86
N HIS A 112 -3.55 13.23 -11.86
CA HIS A 112 -2.51 12.60 -12.68
C HIS A 112 -1.77 11.49 -11.94
N VAL A 113 -1.75 11.57 -10.61
CA VAL A 113 -1.11 10.62 -9.71
C VAL A 113 -1.92 10.52 -8.43
N PHE A 114 -1.97 9.33 -7.86
CA PHE A 114 -2.59 9.05 -6.57
C PHE A 114 -1.53 8.83 -5.50
N PHE A 115 -1.71 9.43 -4.33
CA PHE A 115 -0.95 9.18 -3.12
C PHE A 115 -1.86 8.52 -2.09
N GLY A 116 -1.51 7.32 -1.65
CA GLY A 116 -2.38 6.46 -0.85
C GLY A 116 -3.30 5.58 -1.71
N PRO A 117 -4.20 4.81 -1.08
CA PRO A 117 -4.37 4.63 0.37
C PRO A 117 -3.15 4.03 1.07
N SER A 118 -3.06 4.22 2.40
CA SER A 118 -2.03 3.59 3.23
C SER A 118 -2.49 2.27 3.84
N CYS A 119 -3.78 2.10 4.04
CA CYS A 119 -4.39 0.88 4.58
C CYS A 119 -4.40 -0.22 3.50
N ASP A 120 -3.77 -1.36 3.77
CA ASP A 120 -3.56 -2.43 2.78
C ASP A 120 -4.83 -2.92 2.10
N TYR A 121 -5.94 -3.03 2.84
CA TYR A 121 -7.20 -3.53 2.29
C TYR A 121 -7.84 -2.54 1.31
N ALA A 122 -7.86 -1.27 1.65
CA ALA A 122 -8.32 -0.20 0.77
C ALA A 122 -7.38 -0.02 -0.43
N LEU A 123 -6.06 -0.07 -0.18
CA LEU A 123 -5.04 0.02 -1.21
C LEU A 123 -5.18 -1.05 -2.28
N ALA A 124 -5.43 -2.30 -1.87
CA ALA A 124 -5.59 -3.41 -2.80
C ALA A 124 -6.69 -3.16 -3.83
N SER A 125 -7.79 -2.56 -3.41
CA SER A 125 -8.93 -2.25 -4.27
C SER A 125 -8.61 -1.14 -5.27
N VAL A 126 -8.00 -0.06 -4.81
CA VAL A 126 -7.60 1.07 -5.67
C VAL A 126 -6.49 0.66 -6.64
N ALA A 127 -5.45 -0.01 -6.15
CA ALA A 127 -4.30 -0.38 -6.96
C ALA A 127 -4.64 -1.32 -8.13
N ARG A 128 -5.71 -2.12 -8.00
CA ARG A 128 -6.21 -2.99 -9.11
C ARG A 128 -6.80 -2.20 -10.26
N ILE A 129 -7.45 -1.08 -9.98
CA ILE A 129 -8.16 -0.29 -11.01
C ILE A 129 -7.27 0.77 -11.66
N THR A 130 -6.21 1.22 -10.98
CA THR A 130 -5.38 2.35 -11.46
C THR A 130 -4.77 2.13 -12.84
N LYS A 131 -4.45 0.89 -13.20
CA LYS A 131 -3.93 0.55 -14.54
C LYS A 131 -4.94 0.71 -15.67
N PHE A 132 -6.23 0.80 -15.35
CA PHE A 132 -7.32 0.98 -16.31
C PHE A 132 -7.83 2.42 -16.36
N LEU A 133 -7.36 3.27 -15.44
CA LEU A 133 -7.68 4.69 -15.42
C LEU A 133 -6.76 5.42 -16.40
N ARG A 134 -7.33 6.28 -17.25
CA ARG A 134 -6.64 6.91 -18.39
C ARG A 134 -6.09 5.87 -19.39
N ASN A 135 -5.51 6.35 -20.46
CA ASN A 135 -4.98 5.49 -21.53
C ASN A 135 -3.76 4.66 -21.10
N THR A 136 -2.95 5.22 -20.23
CA THR A 136 -1.68 4.65 -19.80
C THR A 136 -1.68 4.18 -18.35
N GLY A 137 -2.84 4.23 -17.70
CA GLY A 137 -3.00 4.05 -16.27
C GLY A 137 -2.70 5.33 -15.48
N THR A 138 -3.11 5.35 -14.23
CA THR A 138 -2.80 6.42 -13.26
C THR A 138 -1.82 5.87 -12.24
N PRO A 139 -0.61 6.44 -12.11
CA PRO A 139 0.35 6.03 -11.10
C PRO A 139 -0.22 6.17 -9.69
N LEU A 140 0.08 5.19 -8.84
CA LEU A 140 -0.28 5.20 -7.44
C LEU A 140 0.96 5.04 -6.59
N VAL A 141 1.23 6.00 -5.71
CA VAL A 141 2.35 5.98 -4.75
C VAL A 141 1.77 5.80 -3.36
N THR A 142 2.29 4.85 -2.60
CA THR A 142 1.79 4.55 -1.26
C THR A 142 2.91 4.23 -0.29
N THR A 143 2.72 4.56 0.98
CA THR A 143 3.55 4.07 2.10
C THR A 143 3.01 2.76 2.68
N GLY A 144 1.78 2.35 2.32
CA GLY A 144 1.18 1.06 2.63
C GLY A 144 1.66 -0.06 1.71
N GLY A 145 0.91 -1.13 1.63
CA GLY A 145 1.25 -2.30 0.81
C GLY A 145 2.24 -3.21 1.51
N PHE A 146 2.01 -3.48 2.79
CA PHE A 146 2.90 -4.30 3.63
C PHE A 146 2.71 -5.79 3.42
N SER A 147 1.53 -6.25 2.94
CA SER A 147 1.25 -7.66 2.76
C SER A 147 2.05 -8.27 1.59
N PHE A 148 2.22 -9.60 1.63
CA PHE A 148 3.04 -10.32 0.67
C PHE A 148 2.56 -10.21 -0.79
N ASP A 149 1.28 -9.94 -1.04
CA ASP A 149 0.74 -9.79 -2.39
C ASP A 149 1.31 -8.57 -3.13
N PHE A 150 1.65 -7.50 -2.41
CA PHE A 150 2.17 -6.27 -3.02
C PHE A 150 3.64 -6.34 -3.45
N VAL A 151 4.37 -7.39 -3.07
CA VAL A 151 5.76 -7.61 -3.53
C VAL A 151 5.86 -8.37 -4.86
N ARG A 152 4.70 -8.79 -5.42
CA ARG A 152 4.66 -9.45 -6.73
C ARG A 152 5.23 -8.55 -7.83
N PRO A 153 5.73 -9.14 -8.94
CA PRO A 153 6.23 -8.38 -10.07
C PRO A 153 5.20 -7.37 -10.61
N LYS A 154 5.67 -6.22 -11.07
CA LYS A 154 4.87 -5.13 -11.65
C LYS A 154 5.48 -4.71 -12.99
N LYS A 155 5.54 -5.64 -13.94
CA LYS A 155 6.24 -5.45 -15.23
C LYS A 155 5.30 -5.22 -16.40
N THR A 156 4.09 -5.79 -16.31
CA THR A 156 3.12 -5.80 -17.40
C THR A 156 1.71 -5.51 -16.91
N CYS A 157 0.81 -5.19 -17.83
CA CYS A 157 -0.62 -4.95 -17.52
C CYS A 157 -1.33 -6.15 -16.89
N GLN A 158 -0.83 -7.37 -17.05
CA GLN A 158 -1.36 -8.57 -16.43
C GLN A 158 -1.06 -8.59 -14.93
N ASP A 159 -0.01 -7.91 -14.51
CA ASP A 159 0.34 -7.82 -13.10
C ASP A 159 -0.72 -7.04 -12.34
N GLU A 160 -1.14 -7.56 -11.18
CA GLU A 160 -2.30 -7.08 -10.44
C GLU A 160 -2.16 -5.61 -10.03
N TYR A 161 -0.98 -5.23 -9.54
CA TYR A 161 -0.69 -3.90 -9.02
C TYR A 161 0.28 -3.11 -9.92
N TYR A 162 0.12 -3.23 -11.24
CA TYR A 162 1.05 -2.71 -12.24
C TYR A 162 1.44 -1.24 -12.06
N MET A 163 0.48 -0.37 -11.72
CA MET A 163 0.71 1.08 -11.59
C MET A 163 1.11 1.52 -10.18
N MET A 164 1.25 0.57 -9.24
CA MET A 164 1.53 0.89 -7.86
C MET A 164 3.03 0.92 -7.58
N VAL A 165 3.50 2.01 -6.97
CA VAL A 165 4.84 2.18 -6.41
C VAL A 165 4.72 2.29 -4.89
N ARG A 166 5.44 1.43 -4.18
CA ARG A 166 5.53 1.50 -2.73
C ARG A 166 6.75 2.33 -2.31
N ALA A 167 6.52 3.35 -1.50
CA ALA A 167 7.56 4.15 -0.86
C ALA A 167 7.81 3.59 0.55
N GLY A 168 9.05 3.20 0.82
CA GLY A 168 9.46 2.64 2.11
C GLY A 168 10.05 1.23 1.99
N PRO A 169 11.04 0.93 2.85
CA PRO A 169 11.82 -0.30 2.74
C PRO A 169 11.14 -1.51 3.38
N LEU A 170 10.31 -1.31 4.42
CA LEU A 170 9.80 -2.39 5.26
C LEU A 170 8.42 -2.89 4.81
N GLY A 171 8.21 -4.20 4.91
CA GLY A 171 6.93 -4.86 4.74
C GLY A 171 6.80 -6.03 5.72
N PHE A 172 5.64 -6.66 5.76
CA PHE A 172 5.42 -7.83 6.63
C PHE A 172 6.36 -8.99 6.29
N LYS A 173 6.82 -9.07 5.05
CA LYS A 173 7.85 -10.01 4.62
C LYS A 173 9.13 -9.84 5.44
N ASP A 174 9.59 -8.61 5.60
CA ASP A 174 10.87 -8.33 6.27
C ASP A 174 10.79 -8.66 7.75
N ILE A 175 9.64 -8.37 8.38
CA ILE A 175 9.37 -8.75 9.77
C ILE A 175 9.29 -10.27 9.91
N ALA A 176 8.67 -10.98 8.96
CA ALA A 176 8.61 -12.44 8.96
C ALA A 176 10.01 -13.05 8.90
N TYR A 177 10.86 -12.59 8.00
CA TYR A 177 12.25 -13.10 7.93
C TYR A 177 13.08 -12.75 9.17
N PHE A 178 12.89 -11.55 9.74
CA PHE A 178 13.54 -11.23 11.02
C PHE A 178 13.18 -12.24 12.11
N ILE A 179 11.90 -12.59 12.26
CA ILE A 179 11.46 -13.60 13.24
C ILE A 179 12.05 -14.98 12.90
N ILE A 180 12.05 -15.37 11.63
CA ILE A 180 12.64 -16.64 11.18
C ILE A 180 14.13 -16.71 11.49
N ASP A 181 14.86 -15.64 11.30
CA ASP A 181 16.29 -15.57 11.61
C ASP A 181 16.55 -15.64 13.12
N VAL A 182 15.72 -15.00 13.94
CA VAL A 182 15.76 -15.14 15.40
C VAL A 182 15.51 -16.61 15.81
N MET A 183 14.50 -17.25 15.22
CA MET A 183 14.20 -18.67 15.50
C MET A 183 15.39 -19.57 15.13
N ARG A 184 16.02 -19.33 13.98
CA ARG A 184 17.21 -20.08 13.55
C ARG A 184 18.40 -19.87 14.49
N HIS A 185 18.63 -18.63 14.89
CA HIS A 185 19.72 -18.30 15.81
C HIS A 185 19.61 -19.04 17.15
N TYR A 186 18.37 -19.14 17.69
CA TYR A 186 18.11 -19.83 18.96
C TYR A 186 17.71 -21.30 18.81
N ASN A 187 17.76 -21.87 17.59
CA ASN A 187 17.32 -23.22 17.27
C ASN A 187 15.85 -23.52 17.68
N TRP A 188 14.99 -22.50 17.63
CA TRP A 188 13.56 -22.68 17.83
C TRP A 188 12.92 -23.28 16.57
N ARG A 189 12.20 -24.38 16.73
CA ARG A 189 11.63 -25.14 15.60
C ARG A 189 10.13 -25.04 15.47
N GLN A 190 9.48 -24.50 16.48
CA GLN A 190 8.02 -24.41 16.54
C GLN A 190 7.61 -23.02 16.98
N LEU A 191 6.52 -22.52 16.42
CA LEU A 191 5.97 -21.22 16.72
C LEU A 191 4.44 -21.31 16.92
N LEU A 192 3.93 -20.65 17.96
CA LEU A 192 2.50 -20.39 18.10
C LEU A 192 2.20 -18.99 17.52
N LEU A 193 1.34 -18.93 16.51
CA LEU A 193 0.83 -17.67 15.95
C LEU A 193 -0.52 -17.35 16.58
N ILE A 194 -0.55 -16.37 17.49
CA ILE A 194 -1.79 -15.87 18.09
C ILE A 194 -2.26 -14.69 17.25
N ASN A 195 -3.45 -14.80 16.70
CA ASN A 195 -4.05 -13.81 15.82
C ASN A 195 -5.35 -13.26 16.44
N GLU A 196 -5.44 -11.95 16.49
CA GLU A 196 -6.68 -11.22 16.69
C GLU A 196 -6.96 -10.41 15.41
N PRO A 197 -7.84 -10.89 14.52
CA PRO A 197 -7.98 -10.36 13.16
C PRO A 197 -8.29 -8.87 13.09
N ASP A 198 -9.12 -8.38 14.01
CA ASP A 198 -9.59 -7.01 14.04
C ASP A 198 -8.81 -6.11 15.01
N ALA A 199 -7.72 -6.63 15.60
CA ALA A 199 -6.84 -5.81 16.42
C ALA A 199 -6.25 -4.67 15.57
N GLN A 200 -6.15 -3.48 16.19
CA GLN A 200 -5.62 -2.26 15.55
C GLN A 200 -6.44 -1.75 14.34
N GLU A 201 -7.67 -2.21 14.14
CA GLU A 201 -8.52 -1.73 13.03
C GLU A 201 -8.68 -0.21 13.04
N GLN A 202 -8.79 0.39 14.23
CA GLN A 202 -9.00 1.82 14.42
C GLN A 202 -7.80 2.71 14.02
N VAL A 203 -6.60 2.16 13.97
CA VAL A 203 -5.37 2.93 13.69
C VAL A 203 -4.69 2.52 12.38
N ALA A 204 -4.81 1.26 11.99
CA ALA A 204 -4.12 0.71 10.82
C ALA A 204 -5.07 0.24 9.69
N GLY A 205 -6.38 0.30 9.94
CA GLY A 205 -7.41 -0.14 9.00
C GLY A 205 -7.78 -1.60 9.12
N LYS A 206 -8.90 -1.95 8.48
CA LYS A 206 -9.50 -3.29 8.52
C LYS A 206 -8.53 -4.38 8.13
N SER A 207 -8.60 -5.49 8.86
CA SER A 207 -7.87 -6.73 8.56
C SER A 207 -6.34 -6.60 8.51
N THR A 208 -5.73 -5.52 8.98
CA THR A 208 -4.27 -5.34 8.94
C THR A 208 -3.54 -6.44 9.72
N CYS A 209 -3.99 -6.75 10.94
CA CYS A 209 -3.41 -7.83 11.74
C CYS A 209 -3.61 -9.20 11.07
N HIS A 210 -4.78 -9.46 10.48
CA HIS A 210 -5.03 -10.69 9.72
C HIS A 210 -4.08 -10.83 8.53
N LEU A 211 -3.88 -9.77 7.74
CA LEU A 211 -2.97 -9.77 6.59
C LEU A 211 -1.51 -9.96 7.02
N MET A 212 -1.11 -9.38 8.14
CA MET A 212 0.22 -9.59 8.73
C MET A 212 0.43 -11.05 9.11
N MET A 213 -0.51 -11.64 9.85
CA MET A 213 -0.42 -13.04 10.29
C MET A 213 -0.48 -14.02 9.10
N LYS A 214 -1.29 -13.72 8.08
CA LYS A 214 -1.33 -14.49 6.83
C LYS A 214 0.01 -14.43 6.09
N THR A 215 0.67 -13.28 6.11
CA THR A 215 2.01 -13.12 5.54
C THR A 215 3.03 -13.97 6.30
N PHE A 216 3.02 -13.93 7.63
CA PHE A 216 3.89 -14.77 8.46
C PHE A 216 3.68 -16.26 8.17
N ALA A 217 2.43 -16.72 8.19
CA ALA A 217 2.10 -18.11 7.88
C ALA A 217 2.63 -18.55 6.51
N ASN A 218 2.55 -17.67 5.50
CA ASN A 218 3.08 -17.94 4.16
C ASN A 218 4.61 -18.12 4.18
N TYR A 219 5.35 -17.23 4.83
CA TYR A 219 6.82 -17.32 4.86
C TYR A 219 7.32 -18.44 5.77
N LEU A 220 6.64 -18.72 6.88
CA LEU A 220 6.94 -19.89 7.71
C LEU A 220 6.81 -21.21 6.91
N LYS A 221 5.77 -21.32 6.07
CA LYS A 221 5.61 -22.47 5.14
C LYS A 221 6.73 -22.57 4.13
N ILE A 222 7.13 -21.45 3.53
CA ILE A 222 8.24 -21.41 2.54
C ILE A 222 9.54 -21.89 3.17
N GLU A 223 9.77 -21.60 4.45
CA GLU A 223 10.99 -21.91 5.18
C GLU A 223 10.88 -23.20 6.01
N ASP A 224 9.85 -24.02 5.77
CA ASP A 224 9.58 -25.30 6.43
C ASP A 224 9.55 -25.23 7.97
N ILE A 225 9.10 -24.09 8.52
CA ILE A 225 8.95 -23.89 9.95
C ILE A 225 7.56 -24.35 10.41
N ILE A 226 7.53 -25.19 11.43
CA ILE A 226 6.27 -25.69 12.01
C ILE A 226 5.63 -24.59 12.84
N TYR A 227 4.38 -24.26 12.55
CA TYR A 227 3.62 -23.32 13.35
C TYR A 227 2.20 -23.82 13.64
N THR A 228 1.65 -23.39 14.77
CA THR A 228 0.25 -23.62 15.15
C THR A 228 -0.48 -22.28 15.11
N PRO A 229 -1.50 -22.11 14.25
CA PRO A 229 -2.31 -20.90 14.28
C PRO A 229 -3.35 -20.98 15.40
N TRP A 230 -3.54 -19.89 16.10
CA TRP A 230 -4.65 -19.69 17.02
C TRP A 230 -5.31 -18.34 16.75
N ASP A 231 -6.55 -18.40 16.31
CA ASP A 231 -7.39 -17.23 16.12
C ASP A 231 -8.24 -17.02 17.37
N THR A 232 -8.03 -15.90 18.06
CA THR A 232 -8.70 -15.61 19.34
C THR A 232 -10.21 -15.40 19.20
N THR A 233 -10.70 -15.10 17.99
CA THR A 233 -12.12 -14.87 17.72
C THR A 233 -12.88 -16.17 17.40
N SER A 234 -12.18 -17.23 17.03
CA SER A 234 -12.80 -18.49 16.57
C SER A 234 -13.40 -19.34 17.70
N ASP A 235 -12.97 -19.13 18.93
CA ASP A 235 -13.28 -20.01 20.06
C ASP A 235 -14.51 -19.58 20.89
N GLY A 236 -15.33 -18.66 20.39
CA GLY A 236 -16.67 -18.34 20.93
C GLY A 236 -16.75 -17.81 22.37
N GLY A 237 -15.62 -17.57 23.01
CA GLY A 237 -15.55 -17.03 24.36
C GLY A 237 -14.15 -17.14 24.94
N LEU A 238 -13.69 -16.04 25.46
CA LEU A 238 -12.30 -15.78 25.81
C LEU A 238 -11.85 -16.43 27.11
N ASN A 239 -11.74 -17.76 27.15
CA ASN A 239 -10.96 -18.40 28.20
C ASN A 239 -9.48 -18.55 27.74
N TYR A 240 -8.77 -17.41 27.72
CA TYR A 240 -7.36 -17.37 27.34
C TYR A 240 -6.51 -18.41 28.10
N THR A 241 -6.83 -18.65 29.38
CA THR A 241 -6.07 -19.58 30.20
C THR A 241 -6.21 -21.01 29.72
N GLU A 242 -7.41 -21.45 29.36
CA GLU A 242 -7.65 -22.81 28.84
C GLU A 242 -7.08 -22.98 27.46
N ASN A 243 -7.28 -21.98 26.59
CA ASN A 243 -6.75 -22.00 25.25
C ASN A 243 -5.21 -21.96 25.24
N LEU A 244 -4.57 -21.16 26.09
CA LEU A 244 -3.12 -21.19 26.25
C LEU A 244 -2.65 -22.55 26.74
N LYS A 245 -3.33 -23.20 27.69
CA LYS A 245 -3.00 -24.56 28.11
C LYS A 245 -3.16 -25.57 26.98
N PHE A 246 -4.18 -25.44 26.16
CA PHE A 246 -4.43 -26.33 25.03
C PHE A 246 -3.40 -26.15 23.90
N TYR A 247 -3.13 -24.91 23.48
CA TYR A 247 -2.24 -24.62 22.37
C TYR A 247 -0.76 -24.64 22.75
N LEU A 248 -0.39 -24.11 23.92
CA LEU A 248 0.97 -24.09 24.40
C LEU A 248 1.30 -25.38 25.17
N GLY A 249 0.55 -25.62 26.24
CA GLY A 249 0.74 -26.78 27.08
C GLY A 249 2.20 -27.15 27.34
N TYR A 250 2.54 -28.42 27.20
CA TYR A 250 3.92 -28.92 27.26
C TYR A 250 4.64 -28.93 25.89
N LYS A 251 3.97 -28.51 24.81
CA LYS A 251 4.52 -28.64 23.45
C LYS A 251 5.64 -27.64 23.14
N TYR A 252 5.66 -26.53 23.87
CA TYR A 252 6.57 -25.40 23.60
C TYR A 252 7.53 -25.10 24.76
N THR A 253 7.55 -25.96 25.78
CA THR A 253 8.56 -25.86 26.83
C THR A 253 9.91 -26.29 26.26
N SER A 254 10.88 -25.40 26.28
CA SER A 254 12.27 -25.73 26.00
C SER A 254 12.76 -26.80 27.00
N LYS A 255 13.30 -27.88 26.48
CA LYS A 255 14.16 -28.78 27.28
C LYS A 255 15.51 -28.11 27.45
#